data_c6abf19502a176f6cb286e2df6b4588b
#
_entry.id   c6abf19502a176f6cb286e2df6b4588b
#
_cell.length_a   1.000
_cell.length_b   1.000
_cell.length_c   1.000
_cell.angle_alpha   90.00
_cell.angle_beta   90.00
_cell.angle_gamma   90.00
#
_symmetry.space_group_name_H-M   'P 1'
#
loop_
_entity.id
_entity.type
_entity.pdbx_description
1 polymer ?
#
loop_
_entity_poly.entity_id
_entity_poly.type
_entity_poly.pdbx_seq_one_letter_code
_entity_poly.pdbx_strand_id
1 'polypeptide(L)'
;MNKKLATVLAAACVLGATTAFAAPNPFSDVTPNDWAYQAVSQLAAEGVVEGYPDGEFKGQQNITRYEMAQMVARAMVKQDQLNAEQQAQLNRLADEFANELNSLGVRVSNLENRVGNVKVTGDARVRWVDDGDDDNFDMRARLQFNAKVADKTTATARISSGNFGFDSDKEDPELNLDRLYIDHELADGLYLTAGRYGETFGATGYWYDDAFDGVRLQYKATDEVTASVGYGYAKEMDLNKFKQFDEYQKLAAEYKDVKMEDLKADLKAAQDEQAAQQKRYDEAVKAGVYPAALEAGVLLDAAKDAVAATQEQINGLTRYEALKAMDSDGVKDLKSPEMTYATLGYNGHNVRVLGTYIAPNGNKVDLAGLDEIWGAGAIFGLNEDFALSGDYFNVDWKDRDDAEFWTARVDFGHANMKKPGSFNIFVDYVDAEPGSYLGGSGALRTGKYLNNTESWAAGFGVVVAENVKLEGLRTFSAETKDGADLDDLTKVQLTYKF
;
A
#
# COMPACT_ATOMS: atom_id res chain seq x y z
N MET A 1 -24.30 39.02 13.24
CA MET A 1 -23.45 38.01 13.92
C MET A 1 -24.09 37.68 15.27
N ASN A 2 -24.25 36.41 15.56
CA ASN A 2 -25.18 35.96 16.61
C ASN A 2 -24.70 36.33 18.03
N LYS A 3 -25.59 36.97 18.78
CA LYS A 3 -25.43 37.23 20.25
C LYS A 3 -25.08 35.98 21.07
N LYS A 4 -25.32 34.79 20.51
CA LYS A 4 -25.00 33.48 21.12
C LYS A 4 -23.49 33.19 21.22
N LEU A 5 -22.64 33.75 20.35
CA LEU A 5 -21.21 33.46 20.35
C LEU A 5 -20.46 34.17 21.47
N ALA A 6 -20.84 35.44 21.73
CA ALA A 6 -20.26 36.18 22.84
C ALA A 6 -20.69 35.62 24.21
N THR A 7 -21.91 35.08 24.29
CA THR A 7 -22.43 34.41 25.49
C THR A 7 -21.72 33.09 25.78
N VAL A 8 -21.31 32.33 24.72
CA VAL A 8 -20.58 31.06 24.86
C VAL A 8 -19.16 31.32 25.37
N LEU A 9 -18.49 32.39 24.90
CA LEU A 9 -17.14 32.74 25.38
C LEU A 9 -17.18 33.17 26.85
N ALA A 10 -18.20 33.94 27.26
CA ALA A 10 -18.42 34.36 28.63
C ALA A 10 -18.73 33.17 29.57
N ALA A 11 -19.55 32.19 29.08
CA ALA A 11 -19.88 30.99 29.85
C ALA A 11 -18.67 30.05 30.03
N ALA A 12 -17.79 29.97 29.03
CA ALA A 12 -16.60 29.12 29.09
C ALA A 12 -15.57 29.58 30.16
N CYS A 13 -15.50 30.89 30.43
CA CYS A 13 -14.57 31.44 31.43
C CYS A 13 -15.13 31.44 32.86
N VAL A 14 -16.46 31.37 33.04
CA VAL A 14 -17.10 31.54 34.37
C VAL A 14 -17.23 30.23 35.17
N LEU A 15 -17.16 29.05 34.53
CA LEU A 15 -17.39 27.78 35.21
C LEU A 15 -16.19 27.20 36.00
N GLY A 16 -15.07 27.92 36.04
CA GLY A 16 -13.83 27.47 36.72
C GLY A 16 -13.50 28.14 38.08
N ALA A 17 -14.31 29.07 38.58
CA ALA A 17 -13.95 29.83 39.78
C ALA A 17 -14.91 29.60 40.96
N THR A 18 -14.48 28.83 41.95
CA THR A 18 -15.03 28.85 43.29
C THR A 18 -14.32 29.95 44.11
N THR A 19 -15.14 30.86 44.72
CA THR A 19 -14.82 31.99 45.60
C THR A 19 -14.34 33.26 44.90
N ALA A 20 -15.30 34.11 44.56
CA ALA A 20 -15.09 35.42 43.99
C ALA A 20 -14.86 36.47 45.07
N PHE A 21 -13.67 37.06 45.07
CA PHE A 21 -13.61 38.50 45.39
C PHE A 21 -14.02 39.23 44.10
N ALA A 22 -15.05 40.08 44.16
CA ALA A 22 -15.49 40.88 43.04
C ALA A 22 -14.33 41.78 42.58
N ALA A 23 -13.72 41.47 41.44
CA ALA A 23 -12.76 42.36 40.82
C ALA A 23 -13.48 43.68 40.44
N PRO A 24 -12.88 44.85 40.65
CA PRO A 24 -13.51 46.11 40.28
C PRO A 24 -13.68 46.11 38.74
N ASN A 25 -14.91 46.38 38.28
CA ASN A 25 -15.20 46.51 36.86
C ASN A 25 -14.49 47.78 36.31
N PRO A 26 -13.63 47.64 35.28
CA PRO A 26 -12.91 48.79 34.72
C PRO A 26 -13.76 49.60 33.72
N PHE A 27 -14.98 49.15 33.38
CA PHE A 27 -15.80 49.80 32.35
C PHE A 27 -16.93 50.65 32.95
N SER A 28 -17.08 51.88 32.44
CA SER A 28 -18.07 52.86 32.95
C SER A 28 -19.50 52.55 32.50
N ASP A 29 -19.65 51.81 31.39
CA ASP A 29 -20.94 51.46 30.76
C ASP A 29 -21.50 50.09 31.17
N VAL A 30 -20.81 49.34 32.05
CA VAL A 30 -21.27 48.08 32.64
C VAL A 30 -21.50 48.28 34.12
N THR A 31 -22.76 48.31 34.55
CA THR A 31 -23.15 48.61 35.93
C THR A 31 -23.48 47.33 36.71
N PRO A 32 -23.46 47.37 38.09
CA PRO A 32 -23.82 46.20 38.91
C PRO A 32 -25.20 45.62 38.67
N ASN A 33 -26.08 46.36 38.02
CA ASN A 33 -27.42 45.91 37.66
C ASN A 33 -27.50 45.18 36.31
N ASP A 34 -26.41 45.17 35.52
CA ASP A 34 -26.36 44.49 34.27
C ASP A 34 -26.13 42.98 34.50
N TRP A 35 -26.90 42.16 33.82
CA TRP A 35 -26.82 40.72 34.00
C TRP A 35 -25.41 40.14 33.70
N ALA A 36 -24.63 40.82 32.88
CA ALA A 36 -23.30 40.39 32.47
C ALA A 36 -22.18 41.00 33.36
N TYR A 37 -22.50 41.84 34.39
CA TYR A 37 -21.53 42.59 35.17
C TYR A 37 -20.40 41.71 35.72
N GLN A 38 -20.73 40.62 36.40
CA GLN A 38 -19.73 39.74 37.00
C GLN A 38 -18.86 39.06 35.94
N ALA A 39 -19.46 38.59 34.85
CA ALA A 39 -18.74 37.92 33.76
C ALA A 39 -17.77 38.85 33.05
N VAL A 40 -18.21 40.08 32.74
CA VAL A 40 -17.37 41.11 32.10
C VAL A 40 -16.26 41.58 33.02
N SER A 41 -16.57 41.81 34.31
CA SER A 41 -15.55 42.21 35.29
C SER A 41 -14.48 41.14 35.48
N GLN A 42 -14.86 39.87 35.52
CA GLN A 42 -13.92 38.77 35.63
C GLN A 42 -13.06 38.61 34.36
N LEU A 43 -13.67 38.65 33.16
CA LEU A 43 -12.94 38.60 31.90
C LEU A 43 -11.97 39.77 31.71
N ALA A 44 -12.34 40.95 32.24
CA ALA A 44 -11.46 42.11 32.24
C ALA A 44 -10.30 41.94 33.22
N ALA A 45 -10.55 41.43 34.43
CA ALA A 45 -9.50 41.15 35.42
C ALA A 45 -8.52 40.06 34.91
N GLU A 46 -9.00 39.14 34.15
CA GLU A 46 -8.19 38.10 33.50
C GLU A 46 -7.49 38.58 32.22
N GLY A 47 -7.76 39.82 31.76
CA GLY A 47 -7.15 40.41 30.57
C GLY A 47 -7.61 39.77 29.26
N VAL A 48 -8.76 39.11 29.24
CA VAL A 48 -9.40 38.58 28.02
C VAL A 48 -10.17 39.67 27.29
N VAL A 49 -10.76 40.61 28.05
CA VAL A 49 -11.50 41.76 27.55
C VAL A 49 -10.81 43.03 28.05
N GLU A 50 -10.48 43.94 27.14
CA GLU A 50 -9.83 45.24 27.50
C GLU A 50 -10.75 46.42 27.34
N GLY A 51 -11.91 46.27 26.69
CA GLY A 51 -12.80 47.37 26.34
C GLY A 51 -12.22 48.27 25.26
N TYR A 52 -12.78 49.49 25.17
CA TYR A 52 -12.35 50.51 24.22
C TYR A 52 -11.48 51.57 24.92
N PRO A 53 -10.70 52.34 24.14
CA PRO A 53 -9.81 53.38 24.74
C PRO A 53 -10.51 54.48 25.55
N ASP A 54 -11.82 54.61 25.36
CA ASP A 54 -12.66 55.56 26.14
C ASP A 54 -13.12 55.00 27.49
N GLY A 55 -12.73 53.77 27.84
CA GLY A 55 -13.08 53.14 29.11
C GLY A 55 -14.46 52.50 29.14
N GLU A 56 -15.05 52.25 27.95
CA GLU A 56 -16.35 51.61 27.84
C GLU A 56 -16.23 50.18 27.30
N PHE A 57 -17.15 49.31 27.68
CA PHE A 57 -17.27 47.96 27.16
C PHE A 57 -18.05 47.89 25.82
N LYS A 58 -19.03 48.81 25.64
CA LYS A 58 -19.88 48.96 24.44
C LYS A 58 -20.63 47.68 24.04
N GLY A 59 -21.25 47.03 25.00
CA GLY A 59 -21.94 45.74 24.81
C GLY A 59 -23.07 45.70 23.76
N GLN A 60 -23.50 46.88 23.28
CA GLN A 60 -24.49 47.01 22.18
C GLN A 60 -23.84 47.23 20.81
N GLN A 61 -22.53 47.43 20.72
CA GLN A 61 -21.80 47.64 19.48
C GLN A 61 -21.53 46.31 18.77
N ASN A 62 -21.58 46.32 17.43
CA ASN A 62 -21.15 45.17 16.66
C ASN A 62 -19.62 45.03 16.74
N ILE A 63 -19.16 43.84 17.15
CA ILE A 63 -17.73 43.49 17.16
C ILE A 63 -17.27 43.06 15.78
N THR A 64 -16.10 43.52 15.34
CA THR A 64 -15.47 43.08 14.11
C THR A 64 -14.85 41.68 14.24
N ARG A 65 -14.59 40.99 13.12
CA ARG A 65 -13.87 39.69 13.14
C ARG A 65 -12.47 39.81 13.78
N TYR A 66 -11.76 40.91 13.53
CA TYR A 66 -10.43 41.15 14.11
C TYR A 66 -10.46 41.35 15.62
N GLU A 67 -11.43 42.08 16.14
CA GLU A 67 -11.60 42.24 17.58
C GLU A 67 -11.97 40.93 18.25
N MET A 68 -12.82 40.10 17.62
CA MET A 68 -13.12 38.77 18.11
C MET A 68 -11.87 37.85 18.07
N ALA A 69 -11.07 37.91 17.03
CA ALA A 69 -9.82 37.15 16.93
C ALA A 69 -8.81 37.56 18.02
N GLN A 70 -8.73 38.87 18.39
CA GLN A 70 -7.90 39.31 19.51
C GLN A 70 -8.36 38.72 20.85
N MET A 71 -9.67 38.64 21.10
CA MET A 71 -10.22 38.00 22.30
C MET A 71 -9.90 36.50 22.33
N VAL A 72 -10.06 35.82 21.19
CA VAL A 72 -9.68 34.39 21.03
C VAL A 72 -8.18 34.20 21.30
N ALA A 73 -7.30 35.07 20.76
CA ALA A 73 -5.86 35.00 20.99
C ALA A 73 -5.49 35.13 22.48
N ARG A 74 -6.15 36.01 23.22
CA ARG A 74 -5.93 36.17 24.67
C ARG A 74 -6.44 34.97 25.47
N ALA A 75 -7.59 34.40 25.09
CA ALA A 75 -8.11 33.19 25.70
C ALA A 75 -7.18 31.99 25.46
N MET A 76 -6.53 31.92 24.27
CA MET A 76 -5.54 30.91 23.96
C MET A 76 -4.31 30.91 24.86
N VAL A 77 -3.85 32.10 25.34
CA VAL A 77 -2.72 32.20 26.28
C VAL A 77 -3.04 31.51 27.62
N LYS A 78 -4.31 31.35 27.97
CA LYS A 78 -4.77 30.75 29.23
C LYS A 78 -5.39 29.35 29.04
N GLN A 79 -5.18 28.74 27.93
CA GLN A 79 -5.77 27.46 27.56
C GLN A 79 -5.49 26.32 28.58
N ASP A 80 -4.35 26.38 29.30
CA ASP A 80 -3.97 25.41 30.34
C ASP A 80 -4.89 25.40 31.56
N GLN A 81 -5.64 26.47 31.76
CA GLN A 81 -6.56 26.62 32.89
C GLN A 81 -7.98 26.20 32.53
N LEU A 82 -8.24 25.85 31.27
CA LEU A 82 -9.55 25.48 30.77
C LEU A 82 -9.81 23.98 30.90
N ASN A 83 -11.06 23.61 31.18
CA ASN A 83 -11.47 22.20 31.10
C ASN A 83 -11.61 21.73 29.64
N ALA A 84 -11.80 20.40 29.43
CA ALA A 84 -11.83 19.80 28.11
C ALA A 84 -12.93 20.35 27.18
N GLU A 85 -14.09 20.72 27.73
CA GLU A 85 -15.19 21.30 26.95
C GLU A 85 -14.87 22.73 26.53
N GLN A 86 -14.32 23.55 27.44
CA GLN A 86 -13.88 24.89 27.15
C GLN A 86 -12.74 24.93 26.14
N GLN A 87 -11.79 23.99 26.23
CA GLN A 87 -10.72 23.84 25.24
C GLN A 87 -11.26 23.49 23.85
N ALA A 88 -12.23 22.57 23.77
CA ALA A 88 -12.88 22.23 22.50
C ALA A 88 -13.60 23.42 21.86
N GLN A 89 -14.25 24.27 22.67
CA GLN A 89 -14.90 25.47 22.18
C GLN A 89 -13.88 26.53 21.73
N LEU A 90 -12.80 26.72 22.48
CA LEU A 90 -11.72 27.63 22.12
C LEU A 90 -11.04 27.21 20.81
N ASN A 91 -10.78 25.91 20.62
CA ASN A 91 -10.19 25.38 19.40
C ASN A 91 -11.09 25.66 18.17
N ARG A 92 -12.41 25.46 18.30
CA ARG A 92 -13.36 25.80 17.23
C ARG A 92 -13.36 27.28 16.88
N LEU A 93 -13.22 28.14 17.87
CA LEU A 93 -13.09 29.58 17.63
C LEU A 93 -11.75 29.94 16.99
N ALA A 94 -10.67 29.30 17.38
CA ALA A 94 -9.37 29.48 16.77
C ALA A 94 -9.37 29.05 15.28
N ASP A 95 -10.02 27.93 14.94
CA ASP A 95 -10.22 27.49 13.56
C ASP A 95 -11.06 28.48 12.75
N GLU A 96 -12.18 28.97 13.30
CA GLU A 96 -13.06 29.96 12.65
C GLU A 96 -12.33 31.26 12.34
N PHE A 97 -11.45 31.72 13.25
CA PHE A 97 -10.71 32.98 13.15
C PHE A 97 -9.25 32.81 12.70
N ALA A 98 -8.88 31.67 12.11
CA ALA A 98 -7.51 31.35 11.78
C ALA A 98 -6.82 32.40 10.89
N ASN A 99 -7.53 32.97 9.91
CA ASN A 99 -6.99 34.01 9.02
C ASN A 99 -6.70 35.33 9.77
N GLU A 100 -7.60 35.75 10.63
CA GLU A 100 -7.46 36.97 11.42
C GLU A 100 -6.35 36.80 12.49
N LEU A 101 -6.28 35.62 13.14
CA LEU A 101 -5.22 35.27 14.08
C LEU A 101 -3.83 35.29 13.42
N ASN A 102 -3.70 34.71 12.24
CA ASN A 102 -2.47 34.78 11.46
C ASN A 102 -2.07 36.21 11.10
N SER A 103 -3.05 37.04 10.73
CA SER A 103 -2.82 38.45 10.44
C SER A 103 -2.38 39.27 11.69
N LEU A 104 -2.77 38.81 12.87
CA LEU A 104 -2.34 39.39 14.17
C LEU A 104 -0.99 38.84 14.64
N GLY A 105 -0.33 37.99 13.87
CA GLY A 105 0.94 37.37 14.22
C GLY A 105 0.85 36.34 15.35
N VAL A 106 -0.37 35.97 15.74
CA VAL A 106 -0.61 34.90 16.72
C VAL A 106 -0.39 33.57 15.99
N ARG A 107 0.75 32.97 16.19
CA ARG A 107 1.01 31.63 15.64
C ARG A 107 0.07 30.62 16.30
N VAL A 108 -0.79 30.05 15.51
CA VAL A 108 -1.60 28.86 15.85
C VAL A 108 -0.70 27.67 16.21
N SER A 109 0.60 27.77 15.94
CA SER A 109 1.63 26.75 16.25
C SER A 109 1.65 26.27 17.72
N ASN A 110 1.14 27.08 18.67
CA ASN A 110 1.00 26.61 20.06
C ASN A 110 -0.20 25.66 20.25
N LEU A 111 -1.22 25.75 19.40
CA LEU A 111 -2.32 24.79 19.36
C LEU A 111 -1.91 23.51 18.64
N GLU A 112 -1.20 23.59 17.52
CA GLU A 112 -0.67 22.44 16.80
C GLU A 112 0.27 21.60 17.69
N ASN A 113 1.10 22.24 18.52
CA ASN A 113 1.98 21.55 19.46
C ASN A 113 1.24 20.91 20.67
N ARG A 114 -0.01 21.29 20.94
CA ARG A 114 -0.81 20.79 22.08
C ARG A 114 -1.91 19.81 21.69
N VAL A 115 -2.43 19.88 20.46
CA VAL A 115 -3.37 18.89 19.92
C VAL A 115 -2.65 17.58 19.55
N GLY A 116 -1.32 17.52 19.80
CA GLY A 116 -0.47 16.37 19.49
C GLY A 116 -0.17 16.30 17.99
N ASN A 117 1.10 16.17 17.65
CA ASN A 117 1.57 15.98 16.26
C ASN A 117 1.06 14.68 15.61
N VAL A 118 0.11 13.98 16.25
CA VAL A 118 -0.37 12.67 15.82
C VAL A 118 -1.85 12.74 15.48
N LYS A 119 -2.15 12.56 14.20
CA LYS A 119 -3.52 12.35 13.71
C LYS A 119 -3.82 10.86 13.75
N VAL A 120 -4.90 10.48 14.42
CA VAL A 120 -5.41 9.09 14.45
C VAL A 120 -6.56 8.98 13.46
N THR A 121 -6.49 7.96 12.61
CA THR A 121 -7.54 7.56 11.66
C THR A 121 -7.70 6.06 11.71
N GLY A 122 -8.75 5.52 11.11
CA GLY A 122 -8.91 4.08 11.08
C GLY A 122 -10.07 3.62 10.23
N ASP A 123 -10.20 2.31 10.13
CA ASP A 123 -11.35 1.65 9.54
C ASP A 123 -11.68 0.36 10.29
N ALA A 124 -12.96 0.02 10.27
CA ALA A 124 -13.46 -1.29 10.68
C ALA A 124 -14.31 -1.85 9.56
N ARG A 125 -14.20 -3.15 9.31
CA ARG A 125 -14.90 -3.86 8.25
C ARG A 125 -15.47 -5.16 8.78
N VAL A 126 -16.74 -5.43 8.46
CA VAL A 126 -17.37 -6.74 8.54
C VAL A 126 -17.65 -7.21 7.12
N ARG A 127 -17.37 -8.46 6.83
CA ARG A 127 -17.45 -9.03 5.50
C ARG A 127 -18.03 -10.42 5.53
N TRP A 128 -18.91 -10.72 4.57
CA TRP A 128 -19.34 -12.05 4.22
C TRP A 128 -18.79 -12.42 2.85
N VAL A 129 -18.28 -13.63 2.73
CA VAL A 129 -17.71 -14.18 1.49
C VAL A 129 -18.27 -15.59 1.32
N ASP A 130 -18.76 -15.88 0.13
CA ASP A 130 -19.16 -17.19 -0.35
C ASP A 130 -18.46 -17.40 -1.70
N ASP A 131 -17.59 -18.39 -1.80
CA ASP A 131 -16.84 -18.71 -3.01
C ASP A 131 -17.11 -20.12 -3.54
N GLY A 132 -18.22 -20.72 -3.08
CA GLY A 132 -18.70 -22.03 -3.46
C GLY A 132 -18.09 -23.18 -2.66
N ASP A 133 -16.86 -23.02 -2.17
CA ASP A 133 -16.19 -24.01 -1.33
C ASP A 133 -16.52 -23.79 0.15
N ASP A 134 -16.52 -22.53 0.59
CA ASP A 134 -16.79 -22.10 1.94
C ASP A 134 -17.59 -20.80 1.97
N ASP A 135 -18.51 -20.66 2.94
CA ASP A 135 -19.08 -19.36 3.31
C ASP A 135 -18.57 -18.95 4.70
N ASN A 136 -18.12 -17.71 4.80
CA ASN A 136 -17.60 -17.23 6.08
C ASN A 136 -17.89 -15.74 6.30
N PHE A 137 -18.00 -15.38 7.59
CA PHE A 137 -17.96 -14.00 8.04
C PHE A 137 -16.60 -13.70 8.66
N ASP A 138 -15.99 -12.61 8.23
CA ASP A 138 -14.80 -12.08 8.86
C ASP A 138 -14.94 -10.59 9.18
N MET A 139 -14.11 -10.15 10.13
CA MET A 139 -13.97 -8.74 10.44
C MET A 139 -12.50 -8.33 10.51
N ARG A 140 -12.27 -7.03 10.35
CA ARG A 140 -10.96 -6.40 10.51
C ARG A 140 -11.12 -5.01 11.09
N ALA A 141 -10.24 -4.63 12.00
CA ALA A 141 -10.09 -3.26 12.48
C ALA A 141 -8.65 -2.78 12.27
N ARG A 142 -8.48 -1.51 11.87
CA ARG A 142 -7.17 -0.88 11.68
C ARG A 142 -7.17 0.50 12.33
N LEU A 143 -6.09 0.82 13.06
CA LEU A 143 -5.82 2.13 13.63
C LEU A 143 -4.51 2.66 13.05
N GLN A 144 -4.55 3.84 12.44
CA GLN A 144 -3.39 4.50 11.85
C GLN A 144 -3.06 5.79 12.59
N PHE A 145 -1.80 5.92 12.93
CA PHE A 145 -1.20 7.07 13.59
C PHE A 145 -0.29 7.77 12.59
N ASN A 146 -0.57 9.03 12.28
CA ASN A 146 0.25 9.86 11.39
C ASN A 146 0.84 11.00 12.23
N ALA A 147 2.14 10.97 12.45
CA ALA A 147 2.86 11.95 13.25
C ALA A 147 3.68 12.89 12.35
N LYS A 148 3.46 14.21 12.46
CA LYS A 148 4.36 15.19 11.87
C LYS A 148 5.59 15.34 12.78
N VAL A 149 6.71 14.73 12.41
CA VAL A 149 7.95 14.70 13.20
C VAL A 149 8.75 15.99 13.02
N ALA A 150 8.75 16.54 11.81
CA ALA A 150 9.37 17.81 11.45
C ALA A 150 8.61 18.43 10.27
N ASP A 151 8.97 19.64 9.85
CA ASP A 151 8.27 20.34 8.76
C ASP A 151 8.19 19.52 7.46
N LYS A 152 9.23 18.74 7.16
CA LYS A 152 9.34 17.91 5.95
C LYS A 152 9.32 16.41 6.23
N THR A 153 8.93 16.00 7.44
CA THR A 153 9.01 14.59 7.85
C THR A 153 7.74 14.14 8.53
N THR A 154 7.15 13.08 8.03
CA THR A 154 5.98 12.42 8.62
C THR A 154 6.33 10.97 8.93
N ALA A 155 5.94 10.49 10.11
CA ALA A 155 6.01 9.09 10.49
C ALA A 155 4.60 8.51 10.55
N THR A 156 4.40 7.33 9.96
CA THR A 156 3.12 6.62 9.96
C THR A 156 3.29 5.25 10.59
N ALA A 157 2.38 4.90 11.50
CA ALA A 157 2.24 3.56 12.04
C ALA A 157 0.78 3.12 11.94
N ARG A 158 0.50 1.87 11.51
CA ARG A 158 -0.85 1.31 11.45
C ARG A 158 -0.88 -0.07 12.09
N ILE A 159 -1.76 -0.23 13.06
CA ILE A 159 -2.04 -1.50 13.73
C ILE A 159 -3.29 -2.12 13.07
N SER A 160 -3.24 -3.40 12.77
CA SER A 160 -4.32 -4.17 12.17
C SER A 160 -4.60 -5.43 12.98
N SER A 161 -5.88 -5.77 13.17
CA SER A 161 -6.29 -7.05 13.73
C SER A 161 -6.13 -8.24 12.76
N GLY A 162 -5.71 -7.98 11.50
CA GLY A 162 -5.89 -8.99 10.46
C GLY A 162 -7.38 -9.26 10.17
N ASN A 163 -7.65 -10.24 9.31
CA ASN A 163 -9.00 -10.77 9.12
C ASN A 163 -9.20 -11.94 10.09
N PHE A 164 -10.27 -11.92 10.87
CA PHE A 164 -10.62 -13.01 11.76
C PHE A 164 -12.11 -13.37 11.64
N GLY A 165 -12.42 -14.66 11.63
CA GLY A 165 -13.76 -15.19 11.45
C GLY A 165 -14.62 -15.09 12.73
N PHE A 166 -15.96 -15.10 12.58
CA PHE A 166 -16.87 -15.05 13.73
C PHE A 166 -17.06 -16.40 14.43
N ASP A 167 -16.89 -17.50 13.73
CA ASP A 167 -17.20 -18.86 14.18
C ASP A 167 -15.95 -19.74 14.36
N SER A 168 -14.78 -19.15 14.22
CA SER A 168 -13.55 -19.91 14.34
C SER A 168 -13.24 -20.19 15.81
N ASP A 169 -13.08 -21.46 16.17
CA ASP A 169 -12.36 -21.90 17.38
C ASP A 169 -10.88 -21.46 17.34
N LYS A 170 -10.53 -20.58 16.40
CA LYS A 170 -9.19 -20.05 16.23
C LYS A 170 -8.96 -18.93 17.24
N GLU A 171 -7.72 -18.87 17.67
CA GLU A 171 -7.15 -17.92 18.60
C GLU A 171 -7.63 -16.48 18.37
N ASP A 172 -7.64 -15.68 19.42
CA ASP A 172 -7.92 -14.24 19.38
C ASP A 172 -7.12 -13.55 18.27
N PRO A 173 -7.67 -12.48 17.65
CA PRO A 173 -6.98 -11.79 16.57
C PRO A 173 -5.64 -11.24 17.03
N GLU A 174 -4.58 -11.59 16.32
CA GLU A 174 -3.26 -11.05 16.57
C GLU A 174 -3.17 -9.62 16.02
N LEU A 175 -2.75 -8.69 16.88
CA LEU A 175 -2.49 -7.32 16.45
C LEU A 175 -1.15 -7.24 15.71
N ASN A 176 -1.21 -6.90 14.44
CA ASN A 176 -0.05 -6.77 13.58
C ASN A 176 0.22 -5.31 13.21
N LEU A 177 1.50 -4.95 13.14
CA LEU A 177 1.93 -3.66 12.60
C LEU A 177 2.03 -3.78 11.08
N ASP A 178 0.96 -3.41 10.37
CA ASP A 178 0.86 -3.60 8.91
C ASP A 178 1.35 -2.40 8.09
N ARG A 179 1.64 -1.26 8.73
CA ARG A 179 2.34 -0.09 8.16
C ARG A 179 3.25 0.50 9.24
N LEU A 180 4.49 0.78 8.86
CA LEU A 180 5.45 1.51 9.69
C LEU A 180 6.50 2.14 8.78
N TYR A 181 6.39 3.42 8.50
CA TYR A 181 7.28 4.09 7.58
C TYR A 181 7.45 5.58 7.90
N ILE A 182 8.47 6.14 7.31
CA ILE A 182 8.78 7.58 7.34
C ILE A 182 8.74 8.10 5.91
N ASP A 183 8.04 9.21 5.71
CA ASP A 183 8.12 10.05 4.52
C ASP A 183 8.93 11.30 4.82
N HIS A 184 9.92 11.60 3.98
CA HIS A 184 10.76 12.79 4.10
C HIS A 184 10.89 13.49 2.74
N GLU A 185 10.58 14.77 2.70
CA GLU A 185 10.82 15.62 1.54
C GLU A 185 12.29 16.05 1.52
N LEU A 186 13.09 15.43 0.64
CA LEU A 186 14.51 15.72 0.46
C LEU A 186 14.75 17.08 -0.22
N ALA A 187 13.92 17.40 -1.22
CA ALA A 187 13.91 18.64 -1.97
C ALA A 187 12.50 18.88 -2.49
N ASP A 188 12.27 20.03 -3.12
CA ASP A 188 10.97 20.35 -3.72
C ASP A 188 10.56 19.29 -4.74
N GLY A 189 9.43 18.66 -4.47
CA GLY A 189 8.89 17.54 -5.26
C GLY A 189 9.62 16.20 -5.13
N LEU A 190 10.71 16.09 -4.35
CA LEU A 190 11.47 14.85 -4.18
C LEU A 190 11.26 14.27 -2.78
N TYR A 191 10.67 13.10 -2.71
CA TYR A 191 10.29 12.42 -1.47
C TYR A 191 11.01 11.08 -1.31
N LEU A 192 11.47 10.79 -0.10
CA LEU A 192 11.98 9.50 0.32
C LEU A 192 10.99 8.87 1.28
N THR A 193 10.52 7.67 0.96
CA THR A 193 9.72 6.82 1.86
C THR A 193 10.57 5.63 2.28
N ALA A 194 10.61 5.30 3.57
CA ALA A 194 11.38 4.16 4.08
C ALA A 194 10.61 3.43 5.18
N GLY A 195 10.55 2.09 5.10
CA GLY A 195 9.87 1.20 6.03
C GLY A 195 8.80 0.35 5.34
N ARG A 196 7.75 -0.02 6.09
CA ARG A 196 6.59 -0.75 5.56
C ARG A 196 5.49 0.23 5.14
N TYR A 197 5.42 0.54 3.86
CA TYR A 197 4.42 1.44 3.28
C TYR A 197 3.44 0.70 2.37
N GLY A 198 2.37 1.38 1.91
CA GLY A 198 1.50 0.86 0.87
C GLY A 198 2.09 1.16 -0.50
N GLU A 199 2.08 0.17 -1.40
CA GLU A 199 2.42 0.34 -2.80
C GLU A 199 1.31 -0.20 -3.68
N THR A 200 1.06 0.47 -4.78
CA THR A 200 0.05 0.07 -5.76
C THR A 200 0.72 -0.01 -7.12
N PHE A 201 0.65 -1.17 -7.76
CA PHE A 201 1.07 -1.35 -9.14
C PHE A 201 -0.17 -1.42 -10.03
N GLY A 202 -0.15 -0.69 -11.16
CA GLY A 202 -1.34 -0.43 -11.95
C GLY A 202 -2.19 0.74 -11.41
N ALA A 203 -3.23 1.12 -12.16
CA ALA A 203 -4.06 2.27 -11.81
C ALA A 203 -5.23 1.89 -10.89
N THR A 204 -5.68 0.62 -10.91
CA THR A 204 -6.89 0.16 -10.23
C THR A 204 -6.62 -0.57 -8.92
N GLY A 205 -5.39 -1.09 -8.72
CA GLY A 205 -5.02 -1.94 -7.60
C GLY A 205 -5.54 -3.38 -7.68
N TYR A 206 -6.03 -3.83 -8.83
CA TYR A 206 -6.43 -5.23 -9.03
C TYR A 206 -5.23 -6.17 -8.98
N TRP A 207 -4.11 -5.78 -9.59
CA TRP A 207 -2.93 -6.62 -9.64
C TRP A 207 -2.16 -6.59 -8.32
N TYR A 208 -1.88 -5.38 -7.77
CA TYR A 208 -1.24 -5.23 -6.46
C TYR A 208 -1.60 -3.90 -5.81
N ASP A 209 -2.05 -3.94 -4.55
CA ASP A 209 -2.30 -2.79 -3.68
C ASP A 209 -2.14 -3.22 -2.21
N ASP A 210 -0.89 -3.39 -1.77
CA ASP A 210 -0.63 -3.86 -0.41
C ASP A 210 0.69 -3.32 0.18
N ALA A 211 1.19 -3.98 1.23
CA ALA A 211 2.39 -3.60 1.96
C ALA A 211 3.66 -3.90 1.17
N PHE A 212 4.56 -2.94 1.17
CA PHE A 212 5.91 -3.06 0.64
C PHE A 212 6.93 -2.68 1.72
N ASP A 213 7.85 -3.58 2.04
CA ASP A 213 8.91 -3.35 3.02
C ASP A 213 10.17 -2.91 2.29
N GLY A 214 10.50 -1.62 2.34
CA GLY A 214 11.64 -1.13 1.58
C GLY A 214 11.84 0.38 1.61
N VAL A 215 12.44 0.86 0.54
CA VAL A 215 12.69 2.28 0.31
C VAL A 215 12.12 2.68 -1.06
N ARG A 216 11.55 3.88 -1.14
CA ARG A 216 11.05 4.48 -2.38
C ARG A 216 11.55 5.92 -2.47
N LEU A 217 12.10 6.27 -3.62
CA LEU A 217 12.35 7.64 -4.03
C LEU A 217 11.27 8.03 -5.04
N GLN A 218 10.50 9.07 -4.75
CA GLN A 218 9.44 9.58 -5.61
C GLN A 218 9.72 11.03 -5.99
N TYR A 219 9.63 11.33 -7.27
CA TYR A 219 9.73 12.67 -7.79
C TYR A 219 8.40 13.11 -8.42
N LYS A 220 7.84 14.21 -7.92
CA LYS A 220 6.69 14.90 -8.48
C LYS A 220 7.20 15.99 -9.43
N ALA A 221 7.23 15.67 -10.72
CA ALA A 221 7.70 16.62 -11.75
C ALA A 221 6.70 17.78 -11.94
N THR A 222 5.40 17.49 -11.78
CA THR A 222 4.29 18.45 -11.72
C THR A 222 3.24 17.93 -10.73
N ASP A 223 2.16 18.68 -10.53
CA ASP A 223 1.01 18.20 -9.72
C ASP A 223 0.36 16.93 -10.32
N GLU A 224 0.55 16.70 -11.62
CA GLU A 224 -0.05 15.59 -12.34
C GLU A 224 0.92 14.44 -12.63
N VAL A 225 2.22 14.71 -12.77
CA VAL A 225 3.24 13.73 -13.21
C VAL A 225 4.13 13.32 -12.05
N THR A 226 4.17 12.02 -11.78
CA THR A 226 5.02 11.42 -10.76
C THR A 226 5.86 10.28 -11.34
N ALA A 227 7.12 10.19 -10.92
CA ALA A 227 7.99 9.06 -11.19
C ALA A 227 8.50 8.51 -9.87
N SER A 228 8.55 7.17 -9.74
CA SER A 228 9.09 6.54 -8.53
C SER A 228 10.03 5.40 -8.88
N VAL A 229 11.02 5.18 -8.01
CA VAL A 229 11.88 3.99 -7.99
C VAL A 229 11.90 3.47 -6.58
N GLY A 230 11.73 2.16 -6.42
CA GLY A 230 11.75 1.53 -5.10
C GLY A 230 12.52 0.22 -5.10
N TYR A 231 12.96 -0.18 -3.91
CA TYR A 231 13.65 -1.44 -3.66
C TYR A 231 13.20 -2.01 -2.31
N GLY A 232 12.90 -3.31 -2.29
CA GLY A 232 12.49 -4.01 -1.08
C GLY A 232 11.68 -5.27 -1.36
N TYR A 233 10.69 -5.55 -0.52
CA TYR A 233 9.95 -6.82 -0.47
C TYR A 233 8.44 -6.58 -0.63
N ALA A 234 7.81 -7.21 -1.64
CA ALA A 234 6.37 -7.17 -1.86
C ALA A 234 5.67 -8.18 -0.94
N LYS A 235 5.10 -7.71 0.18
CA LYS A 235 4.70 -8.54 1.33
C LYS A 235 3.67 -9.64 1.05
N GLU A 236 2.67 -9.36 0.25
CA GLU A 236 1.56 -10.29 0.00
C GLU A 236 1.75 -11.12 -1.29
N MET A 237 2.89 -10.96 -1.99
CA MET A 237 3.21 -11.84 -3.11
C MET A 237 3.71 -13.18 -2.61
N ASP A 238 3.20 -14.26 -3.22
CA ASP A 238 3.50 -15.64 -2.88
C ASP A 238 3.90 -16.43 -4.14
N LEU A 239 5.18 -16.76 -4.23
CA LEU A 239 5.76 -17.55 -5.33
C LEU A 239 5.81 -19.05 -5.04
N ASN A 240 5.30 -19.55 -3.91
CA ASN A 240 5.37 -20.97 -3.55
C ASN A 240 4.70 -21.90 -4.58
N LYS A 241 3.64 -21.41 -5.24
CA LYS A 241 2.94 -22.17 -6.30
C LYS A 241 3.77 -22.34 -7.57
N PHE A 242 4.82 -21.53 -7.74
CA PHE A 242 5.67 -21.49 -8.93
C PHE A 242 7.06 -22.03 -8.67
N LYS A 243 7.30 -22.63 -7.50
CA LYS A 243 8.57 -23.27 -7.16
C LYS A 243 8.93 -24.27 -8.25
N GLN A 244 10.16 -24.22 -8.78
CA GLN A 244 10.69 -25.15 -9.78
C GLN A 244 10.82 -26.58 -9.21
N PHE A 245 9.73 -27.05 -8.65
CA PHE A 245 9.67 -28.34 -7.97
C PHE A 245 9.85 -29.49 -8.97
N ASP A 246 9.35 -29.32 -10.19
CA ASP A 246 9.44 -30.36 -11.24
C ASP A 246 10.85 -30.49 -11.79
N GLU A 247 11.59 -29.40 -11.98
CA GLU A 247 13.00 -29.44 -12.37
C GLU A 247 13.84 -30.07 -11.25
N TYR A 248 13.66 -29.64 -10.01
CA TYR A 248 14.34 -30.23 -8.86
C TYR A 248 14.05 -31.72 -8.73
N GLN A 249 12.81 -32.16 -8.89
CA GLN A 249 12.42 -33.57 -8.83
C GLN A 249 13.05 -34.39 -9.97
N LYS A 250 13.08 -33.87 -11.19
CA LYS A 250 13.75 -34.50 -12.33
C LYS A 250 15.24 -34.65 -12.09
N LEU A 251 15.90 -33.57 -11.72
CA LEU A 251 17.32 -33.56 -11.40
C LEU A 251 17.64 -34.42 -10.17
N ALA A 252 16.80 -34.43 -9.14
CA ALA A 252 16.97 -35.31 -8.00
C ALA A 252 16.83 -36.79 -8.36
N ALA A 253 15.94 -37.16 -9.28
CA ALA A 253 15.82 -38.52 -9.75
C ALA A 253 17.07 -38.98 -10.47
N GLU A 254 17.75 -38.10 -11.20
CA GLU A 254 18.93 -38.39 -12.01
C GLU A 254 20.24 -38.28 -11.21
N TYR A 255 20.38 -37.24 -10.39
CA TYR A 255 21.68 -36.87 -9.79
C TYR A 255 21.79 -37.04 -8.27
N LYS A 256 20.74 -37.46 -7.53
CA LYS A 256 20.79 -37.55 -6.04
C LYS A 256 21.91 -38.43 -5.49
N ASP A 257 22.31 -39.47 -6.24
CA ASP A 257 23.31 -40.44 -5.85
C ASP A 257 24.63 -40.28 -6.64
N VAL A 258 24.70 -39.28 -7.54
CA VAL A 258 25.87 -38.99 -8.38
C VAL A 258 26.85 -38.09 -7.63
N LYS A 259 28.13 -38.40 -7.72
CA LYS A 259 29.18 -37.60 -7.10
C LYS A 259 29.93 -36.76 -8.13
N MET A 260 30.15 -35.52 -7.83
CA MET A 260 30.90 -34.58 -8.68
C MET A 260 32.34 -35.07 -8.95
N GLU A 261 32.96 -35.79 -8.00
CA GLU A 261 34.31 -36.34 -8.16
C GLU A 261 34.35 -37.44 -9.23
N ASP A 262 33.33 -38.30 -9.28
CA ASP A 262 33.25 -39.37 -10.25
C ASP A 262 33.05 -38.79 -11.68
N LEU A 263 32.14 -37.83 -11.85
CA LEU A 263 31.96 -37.18 -13.16
C LEU A 263 33.19 -36.40 -13.64
N LYS A 264 33.92 -35.77 -12.73
CA LYS A 264 35.20 -35.12 -13.08
C LYS A 264 36.30 -36.14 -13.49
N ALA A 265 36.32 -37.31 -12.85
CA ALA A 265 37.22 -38.39 -13.25
C ALA A 265 36.83 -38.93 -14.64
N ASP A 266 35.54 -39.16 -14.92
CA ASP A 266 35.04 -39.59 -16.20
C ASP A 266 35.29 -38.57 -17.32
N LEU A 267 35.10 -37.27 -17.01
CA LEU A 267 35.44 -36.18 -17.95
C LEU A 267 36.95 -36.22 -18.31
N LYS A 268 37.82 -36.40 -17.32
CA LYS A 268 39.25 -36.48 -17.54
C LYS A 268 39.61 -37.71 -18.42
N ALA A 269 39.02 -38.88 -18.13
CA ALA A 269 39.23 -40.07 -18.92
C ALA A 269 38.75 -39.88 -20.38
N ALA A 270 37.59 -39.26 -20.61
CA ALA A 270 37.09 -38.92 -21.92
C ALA A 270 37.99 -37.93 -22.67
N GLN A 271 38.53 -36.94 -21.98
CA GLN A 271 39.51 -35.99 -22.55
C GLN A 271 40.84 -36.64 -22.92
N ASP A 272 41.33 -37.56 -22.09
CA ASP A 272 42.56 -38.32 -22.35
C ASP A 272 42.37 -39.23 -23.59
N GLU A 273 41.21 -39.89 -23.71
CA GLU A 273 40.83 -40.68 -24.89
C GLU A 273 40.69 -39.81 -26.16
N GLN A 274 40.05 -38.68 -26.06
CA GLN A 274 39.92 -37.71 -27.16
C GLN A 274 41.33 -37.27 -27.64
N ALA A 275 42.22 -36.97 -26.74
CA ALA A 275 43.61 -36.61 -27.07
C ALA A 275 44.39 -37.76 -27.75
N ALA A 276 44.16 -39.01 -27.29
CA ALA A 276 44.76 -40.20 -27.89
C ALA A 276 44.23 -40.45 -29.32
N GLN A 277 42.90 -40.32 -29.55
CA GLN A 277 42.31 -40.48 -30.84
C GLN A 277 42.69 -39.33 -31.79
N GLN A 278 42.78 -38.10 -31.32
CA GLN A 278 43.31 -36.99 -32.11
C GLN A 278 44.73 -37.25 -32.60
N LYS A 279 45.60 -37.76 -31.75
CA LYS A 279 46.94 -38.09 -32.12
C LYS A 279 46.98 -39.22 -33.21
N ARG A 280 46.18 -40.27 -33.05
CA ARG A 280 46.06 -41.37 -34.05
C ARG A 280 45.56 -40.84 -35.39
N TYR A 281 44.59 -39.99 -35.39
CA TYR A 281 44.07 -39.34 -36.58
C TYR A 281 45.14 -38.52 -37.29
N ASP A 282 45.85 -37.66 -36.57
CA ASP A 282 46.93 -36.81 -37.09
C ASP A 282 48.07 -37.64 -37.68
N GLU A 283 48.46 -38.74 -37.00
CA GLU A 283 49.53 -39.65 -37.47
C GLU A 283 49.08 -40.39 -38.76
N ALA A 284 47.83 -40.89 -38.86
CA ALA A 284 47.27 -41.54 -40.03
C ALA A 284 47.15 -40.60 -41.23
N VAL A 285 46.71 -39.36 -40.99
CA VAL A 285 46.65 -38.31 -42.03
C VAL A 285 48.05 -37.97 -42.54
N LYS A 286 49.02 -37.79 -41.63
CA LYS A 286 50.41 -37.50 -41.98
C LYS A 286 51.08 -38.64 -42.78
N ALA A 287 50.73 -39.88 -42.45
CA ALA A 287 51.25 -41.07 -43.16
C ALA A 287 50.56 -41.32 -44.51
N GLY A 288 49.49 -40.60 -44.84
CA GLY A 288 48.71 -40.79 -46.07
C GLY A 288 47.87 -42.08 -46.12
N VAL A 289 47.60 -42.69 -44.95
CA VAL A 289 46.84 -43.97 -44.85
C VAL A 289 45.36 -43.63 -44.65
N TYR A 290 44.66 -43.33 -45.74
CA TYR A 290 43.27 -42.90 -45.75
C TYR A 290 42.26 -43.77 -44.97
N PRO A 291 42.28 -45.16 -45.13
CA PRO A 291 41.39 -46.02 -44.35
C PRO A 291 41.60 -45.84 -42.82
N ALA A 292 42.85 -45.77 -42.35
CA ALA A 292 43.16 -45.60 -40.95
C ALA A 292 42.82 -44.22 -40.43
N ALA A 293 42.97 -43.21 -41.29
CA ALA A 293 42.51 -41.81 -40.93
C ALA A 293 40.99 -41.71 -40.80
N LEU A 294 40.22 -42.43 -41.66
CA LEU A 294 38.77 -42.45 -41.57
C LEU A 294 38.31 -43.15 -40.28
N GLU A 295 38.88 -44.33 -39.97
CA GLU A 295 38.59 -45.06 -38.73
C GLU A 295 38.92 -44.24 -37.48
N ALA A 296 40.11 -43.64 -37.45
CA ALA A 296 40.55 -42.78 -36.35
C ALA A 296 39.66 -41.50 -36.22
N GLY A 297 39.14 -40.97 -37.37
CA GLY A 297 38.21 -39.83 -37.35
C GLY A 297 36.87 -40.19 -36.71
N VAL A 298 36.31 -41.37 -37.01
CA VAL A 298 35.06 -41.81 -36.35
C VAL A 298 35.24 -42.01 -34.86
N LEU A 299 36.38 -42.56 -34.42
CA LEU A 299 36.68 -42.73 -33.00
C LEU A 299 36.93 -41.39 -32.29
N LEU A 300 37.52 -40.43 -32.98
CA LEU A 300 37.74 -39.09 -32.47
C LEU A 300 36.39 -38.35 -32.27
N ASP A 301 35.47 -38.49 -33.23
CA ASP A 301 34.15 -37.85 -33.09
C ASP A 301 33.34 -38.50 -31.95
N ALA A 302 33.38 -39.82 -31.80
CA ALA A 302 32.79 -40.50 -30.65
C ALA A 302 33.40 -40.05 -29.31
N ALA A 303 34.72 -39.80 -29.26
CA ALA A 303 35.38 -39.31 -28.08
C ALA A 303 35.00 -37.85 -27.75
N LYS A 304 34.79 -37.00 -28.76
CA LYS A 304 34.26 -35.62 -28.56
C LYS A 304 32.85 -35.67 -28.01
N ASP A 305 31.99 -36.53 -28.54
CA ASP A 305 30.63 -36.70 -28.05
C ASP A 305 30.59 -37.17 -26.59
N ALA A 306 31.50 -38.07 -26.19
CA ALA A 306 31.65 -38.54 -24.82
C ALA A 306 32.06 -37.37 -23.87
N VAL A 307 32.98 -36.51 -24.29
CA VAL A 307 33.38 -35.32 -23.51
C VAL A 307 32.19 -34.36 -23.36
N ALA A 308 31.44 -34.11 -24.43
CA ALA A 308 30.26 -33.22 -24.40
C ALA A 308 29.18 -33.78 -23.47
N ALA A 309 28.85 -35.08 -23.58
CA ALA A 309 27.85 -35.73 -22.73
C ALA A 309 28.23 -35.70 -21.25
N THR A 310 29.51 -35.95 -20.91
CA THR A 310 29.97 -35.89 -19.52
C THR A 310 29.96 -34.45 -18.96
N GLN A 311 30.28 -33.47 -19.81
CA GLN A 311 30.18 -32.05 -19.41
C GLN A 311 28.71 -31.64 -19.15
N GLU A 312 27.78 -32.12 -19.93
CA GLU A 312 26.34 -31.90 -19.73
C GLU A 312 25.88 -32.49 -18.38
N GLN A 313 26.33 -33.70 -18.04
CA GLN A 313 26.05 -34.32 -16.73
C GLN A 313 26.63 -33.50 -15.57
N ILE A 314 27.84 -32.95 -15.72
CA ILE A 314 28.43 -32.05 -14.71
C ILE A 314 27.59 -30.79 -14.54
N ASN A 315 27.12 -30.22 -15.64
CA ASN A 315 26.24 -29.05 -15.61
C ASN A 315 24.90 -29.37 -14.92
N GLY A 316 24.29 -30.51 -15.22
CA GLY A 316 23.06 -31.01 -14.58
C GLY A 316 23.24 -31.22 -13.07
N LEU A 317 24.31 -31.89 -12.65
CA LEU A 317 24.63 -32.09 -11.24
C LEU A 317 24.89 -30.75 -10.52
N THR A 318 25.60 -29.82 -11.16
CA THR A 318 25.85 -28.47 -10.60
C THR A 318 24.54 -27.73 -10.38
N ARG A 319 23.61 -27.82 -11.33
CA ARG A 319 22.26 -27.24 -11.20
C ARG A 319 21.46 -27.91 -10.09
N TYR A 320 21.49 -29.23 -9.96
CA TYR A 320 20.86 -29.96 -8.86
C TYR A 320 21.41 -29.54 -7.50
N GLU A 321 22.75 -29.47 -7.35
CA GLU A 321 23.37 -29.05 -6.10
C GLU A 321 23.03 -27.60 -5.73
N ALA A 322 22.93 -26.71 -6.71
CA ALA A 322 22.47 -25.32 -6.50
C ALA A 322 21.04 -25.26 -5.99
N LEU A 323 20.09 -25.97 -6.65
CA LEU A 323 18.69 -26.03 -6.21
C LEU A 323 18.55 -26.70 -4.83
N LYS A 324 19.33 -27.74 -4.57
CA LYS A 324 19.37 -28.43 -3.26
C LYS A 324 19.93 -27.52 -2.17
N ALA A 325 20.95 -26.75 -2.44
CA ALA A 325 21.52 -25.77 -1.49
C ALA A 325 20.48 -24.68 -1.17
N MET A 326 19.80 -24.16 -2.18
CA MET A 326 18.71 -23.17 -2.01
C MET A 326 17.55 -23.73 -1.17
N ASP A 327 17.22 -25.03 -1.30
CA ASP A 327 16.19 -25.69 -0.48
C ASP A 327 16.69 -25.97 0.95
N SER A 328 18.00 -26.27 1.13
CA SER A 328 18.62 -26.55 2.43
C SER A 328 18.91 -25.32 3.27
N ASP A 329 19.15 -24.17 2.65
CA ASP A 329 19.40 -22.88 3.32
C ASP A 329 18.15 -22.27 3.97
N GLY A 330 17.05 -23.03 4.06
CA GLY A 330 15.83 -22.62 4.74
C GLY A 330 14.90 -21.74 3.91
N VAL A 331 15.08 -21.65 2.60
CA VAL A 331 14.11 -21.02 1.69
C VAL A 331 12.91 -21.94 1.53
N LYS A 332 12.25 -22.24 2.67
CA LYS A 332 11.01 -23.03 2.71
C LYS A 332 9.81 -22.26 2.21
N ASP A 333 9.90 -20.93 2.25
CA ASP A 333 8.81 -20.02 1.94
C ASP A 333 9.25 -18.97 0.92
N LEU A 334 8.63 -18.98 -0.26
CA LEU A 334 8.87 -18.03 -1.34
C LEU A 334 7.96 -16.79 -1.27
N LYS A 335 7.38 -16.51 -0.10
CA LYS A 335 6.60 -15.29 0.14
C LYS A 335 7.50 -14.07 0.23
N SER A 336 6.90 -12.93 -0.07
CA SER A 336 7.54 -11.62 0.00
C SER A 336 8.84 -11.58 -0.80
N PRO A 337 8.80 -11.77 -2.13
CA PRO A 337 9.99 -11.70 -2.98
C PRO A 337 10.62 -10.30 -2.93
N GLU A 338 11.93 -10.27 -3.09
CA GLU A 338 12.70 -9.02 -3.21
C GLU A 338 12.56 -8.46 -4.63
N MET A 339 12.36 -7.14 -4.74
CA MET A 339 12.08 -6.48 -6.01
C MET A 339 12.68 -5.08 -6.06
N THR A 340 13.14 -4.71 -7.26
CA THR A 340 13.36 -3.32 -7.65
C THR A 340 12.24 -2.92 -8.60
N TYR A 341 11.64 -1.75 -8.43
CA TYR A 341 10.58 -1.31 -9.34
C TYR A 341 10.76 0.15 -9.75
N ALA A 342 10.17 0.48 -10.88
CA ALA A 342 10.01 1.85 -11.36
C ALA A 342 8.56 2.08 -11.79
N THR A 343 8.02 3.25 -11.47
CA THR A 343 6.69 3.65 -11.91
C THR A 343 6.71 5.04 -12.52
N LEU A 344 5.86 5.26 -13.52
CA LEU A 344 5.59 6.56 -14.11
C LEU A 344 4.08 6.80 -14.15
N GLY A 345 3.63 7.80 -13.41
CA GLY A 345 2.22 8.12 -13.24
C GLY A 345 1.85 9.48 -13.83
N TYR A 346 0.66 9.54 -14.41
CA TYR A 346 -0.05 10.77 -14.76
C TYR A 346 -1.42 10.76 -14.07
N ASN A 347 -1.75 11.83 -13.36
CA ASN A 347 -3.01 11.99 -12.62
C ASN A 347 -3.63 13.36 -12.97
N GLY A 348 -4.26 13.44 -14.14
CA GLY A 348 -4.98 14.64 -14.60
C GLY A 348 -6.44 14.66 -14.14
N HIS A 349 -7.20 15.65 -14.60
CA HIS A 349 -8.57 15.91 -14.13
C HIS A 349 -9.52 14.71 -14.29
N ASN A 350 -9.51 14.05 -15.44
CA ASN A 350 -10.38 12.90 -15.74
C ASN A 350 -9.61 11.65 -16.16
N VAL A 351 -8.29 11.65 -16.02
CA VAL A 351 -7.43 10.56 -16.49
C VAL A 351 -6.35 10.29 -15.47
N ARG A 352 -6.26 9.04 -15.06
CA ARG A 352 -5.12 8.51 -14.30
C ARG A 352 -4.48 7.39 -15.12
N VAL A 353 -3.18 7.44 -15.31
CA VAL A 353 -2.41 6.35 -15.94
C VAL A 353 -1.21 6.05 -15.06
N LEU A 354 -0.88 4.78 -14.92
CA LEU A 354 0.32 4.33 -14.21
C LEU A 354 0.99 3.22 -14.99
N GLY A 355 2.21 3.47 -15.47
CA GLY A 355 3.11 2.45 -15.99
C GLY A 355 4.00 1.91 -14.88
N THR A 356 4.27 0.61 -14.89
CA THR A 356 5.04 -0.11 -13.87
C THR A 356 6.01 -1.07 -14.54
N TYR A 357 7.24 -1.09 -14.06
CA TYR A 357 8.24 -2.11 -14.36
C TYR A 357 8.83 -2.62 -13.06
N ILE A 358 8.97 -3.95 -12.94
CA ILE A 358 9.48 -4.61 -11.75
C ILE A 358 10.56 -5.61 -12.18
N ALA A 359 11.76 -5.46 -11.60
CA ALA A 359 12.85 -6.41 -11.68
C ALA A 359 12.92 -7.18 -10.35
N PRO A 360 12.44 -8.44 -10.32
CA PRO A 360 12.56 -9.30 -9.15
C PRO A 360 14.00 -9.70 -8.89
N ASN A 361 14.38 -9.91 -7.62
CA ASN A 361 15.75 -10.21 -7.23
C ASN A 361 15.81 -11.33 -6.18
N GLY A 362 16.97 -11.98 -6.12
CA GLY A 362 17.36 -12.89 -5.04
C GLY A 362 16.85 -14.33 -5.18
N ASN A 363 17.30 -15.17 -4.27
CA ASN A 363 17.15 -16.63 -4.33
C ASN A 363 15.69 -17.13 -4.43
N LYS A 364 14.74 -16.42 -3.80
CA LYS A 364 13.30 -16.78 -3.89
C LYS A 364 12.76 -16.66 -5.30
N VAL A 365 13.20 -15.62 -5.99
CA VAL A 365 12.83 -15.32 -7.38
C VAL A 365 13.45 -16.32 -8.33
N ASP A 366 14.74 -16.63 -8.13
CA ASP A 366 15.45 -17.61 -8.95
C ASP A 366 14.86 -19.03 -8.79
N LEU A 367 14.45 -19.42 -7.57
CA LEU A 367 13.77 -20.69 -7.32
C LEU A 367 12.38 -20.78 -7.95
N ALA A 368 11.69 -19.67 -8.10
CA ALA A 368 10.39 -19.60 -8.78
C ALA A 368 10.54 -19.52 -10.29
N GLY A 369 11.71 -19.09 -10.79
CA GLY A 369 11.94 -18.82 -12.22
C GLY A 369 11.28 -17.54 -12.72
N LEU A 370 10.98 -16.59 -11.84
CA LEU A 370 10.43 -15.29 -12.21
C LEU A 370 11.53 -14.41 -12.80
N ASP A 371 11.27 -13.77 -13.94
CA ASP A 371 12.28 -12.96 -14.64
C ASP A 371 12.00 -11.46 -14.50
N GLU A 372 10.93 -10.98 -15.11
CA GLU A 372 10.53 -9.56 -14.99
C GLU A 372 9.01 -9.41 -15.00
N ILE A 373 8.53 -8.24 -14.63
CA ILE A 373 7.11 -7.90 -14.67
C ILE A 373 6.98 -6.48 -15.19
N TRP A 374 6.09 -6.29 -16.15
CA TRP A 374 5.76 -4.95 -16.62
C TRP A 374 4.26 -4.82 -16.84
N GLY A 375 3.77 -3.62 -16.74
CA GLY A 375 2.34 -3.38 -16.92
C GLY A 375 1.98 -1.92 -16.92
N ALA A 376 0.73 -1.66 -17.22
CA ALA A 376 0.14 -0.35 -17.14
C ALA A 376 -1.34 -0.44 -16.78
N GLY A 377 -1.82 0.59 -16.10
CA GLY A 377 -3.24 0.74 -15.82
C GLY A 377 -3.72 2.15 -16.12
N ALA A 378 -5.02 2.27 -16.35
CA ALA A 378 -5.66 3.55 -16.60
C ALA A 378 -7.05 3.64 -15.98
N ILE A 379 -7.42 4.86 -15.59
CA ILE A 379 -8.78 5.23 -15.18
C ILE A 379 -9.17 6.47 -15.98
N PHE A 380 -10.30 6.40 -16.68
CA PHE A 380 -10.87 7.49 -17.48
C PHE A 380 -12.25 7.86 -16.94
N GLY A 381 -12.42 9.06 -16.43
CA GLY A 381 -13.73 9.65 -16.17
C GLY A 381 -14.34 10.11 -17.48
N LEU A 382 -15.34 9.40 -17.98
CA LEU A 382 -16.01 9.74 -19.24
C LEU A 382 -16.92 10.96 -19.08
N ASN A 383 -17.54 11.09 -17.92
CA ASN A 383 -18.34 12.22 -17.45
C ASN A 383 -18.49 12.16 -15.93
N GLU A 384 -19.39 12.96 -15.32
CA GLU A 384 -19.63 12.98 -13.88
C GLU A 384 -20.13 11.65 -13.31
N ASP A 385 -20.79 10.82 -14.13
CA ASP A 385 -21.42 9.58 -13.69
C ASP A 385 -20.66 8.33 -14.15
N PHE A 386 -19.95 8.35 -15.28
CA PHE A 386 -19.32 7.17 -15.87
C PHE A 386 -17.78 7.23 -15.83
N ALA A 387 -17.19 6.13 -15.41
CA ALA A 387 -15.74 5.90 -15.52
C ALA A 387 -15.46 4.53 -16.14
N LEU A 388 -14.36 4.47 -16.91
CA LEU A 388 -13.77 3.25 -17.45
C LEU A 388 -12.40 3.07 -16.80
N SER A 389 -12.07 1.86 -16.35
CA SER A 389 -10.76 1.56 -15.79
C SER A 389 -10.30 0.16 -16.14
N GLY A 390 -8.99 -0.07 -16.08
CA GLY A 390 -8.39 -1.37 -16.28
C GLY A 390 -6.90 -1.35 -16.04
N ASP A 391 -6.35 -2.54 -15.84
CA ASP A 391 -4.92 -2.80 -15.74
C ASP A 391 -4.55 -3.92 -16.71
N TYR A 392 -3.32 -3.86 -17.22
CA TYR A 392 -2.65 -4.93 -17.95
C TYR A 392 -1.29 -5.17 -17.33
N PHE A 393 -0.95 -6.43 -17.08
CA PHE A 393 0.37 -6.87 -16.62
C PHE A 393 0.82 -8.10 -17.40
N ASN A 394 2.10 -8.13 -17.73
CA ASN A 394 2.81 -9.29 -18.21
C ASN A 394 3.82 -9.74 -17.17
N VAL A 395 3.85 -11.02 -16.87
CA VAL A 395 4.76 -11.65 -15.93
C VAL A 395 5.63 -12.63 -16.71
N ASP A 396 6.90 -12.29 -16.88
CA ASP A 396 7.85 -13.06 -17.65
C ASP A 396 8.52 -14.11 -16.76
N TRP A 397 8.60 -15.34 -17.26
CA TRP A 397 9.14 -16.50 -16.58
C TRP A 397 10.29 -17.12 -17.35
N LYS A 398 11.34 -17.59 -16.65
CA LYS A 398 12.53 -18.21 -17.25
C LYS A 398 12.27 -19.58 -17.88
N ASP A 399 11.33 -20.37 -17.31
CA ASP A 399 11.16 -21.80 -17.59
C ASP A 399 9.75 -22.18 -18.06
N ARG A 400 8.92 -21.20 -18.33
CA ARG A 400 7.54 -21.38 -18.81
C ARG A 400 7.15 -20.19 -19.69
N ASP A 401 6.02 -20.30 -20.34
CA ASP A 401 5.46 -19.20 -21.13
C ASP A 401 5.13 -18.02 -20.21
N ASP A 402 5.26 -16.81 -20.74
CA ASP A 402 4.87 -15.58 -20.08
C ASP A 402 3.38 -15.60 -19.81
N ALA A 403 2.97 -14.92 -18.74
CA ALA A 403 1.58 -14.95 -18.28
C ALA A 403 0.98 -13.55 -18.26
N GLU A 404 -0.16 -13.40 -18.89
CA GLU A 404 -0.88 -12.13 -19.01
C GLU A 404 -2.01 -12.02 -17.97
N PHE A 405 -2.15 -10.82 -17.43
CA PHE A 405 -3.25 -10.43 -16.56
C PHE A 405 -3.86 -9.13 -17.08
N TRP A 406 -5.16 -9.11 -17.31
CA TRP A 406 -5.83 -7.85 -17.60
C TRP A 406 -7.22 -7.75 -16.98
N THR A 407 -7.62 -6.51 -16.72
CA THR A 407 -8.94 -6.19 -16.20
C THR A 407 -9.55 -5.05 -16.99
N ALA A 408 -10.87 -5.06 -17.09
CA ALA A 408 -11.65 -3.93 -17.61
C ALA A 408 -12.86 -3.73 -16.72
N ARG A 409 -13.15 -2.48 -16.36
CA ARG A 409 -14.27 -2.14 -15.48
C ARG A 409 -14.96 -0.86 -15.93
N VAL A 410 -16.28 -0.87 -15.90
CA VAL A 410 -17.13 0.29 -16.09
C VAL A 410 -17.87 0.57 -14.79
N ASP A 411 -17.78 1.79 -14.30
CA ASP A 411 -18.52 2.29 -13.15
C ASP A 411 -19.58 3.30 -13.59
N PHE A 412 -20.74 3.25 -12.94
CA PHE A 412 -21.77 4.26 -12.99
C PHE A 412 -22.04 4.79 -11.58
N GLY A 413 -22.07 6.12 -11.44
CA GLY A 413 -22.22 6.81 -10.16
C GLY A 413 -20.93 6.90 -9.35
N HIS A 414 -21.01 7.56 -8.22
CA HIS A 414 -19.85 7.80 -7.34
C HIS A 414 -20.26 7.72 -5.87
N ALA A 415 -19.77 6.69 -5.17
CA ALA A 415 -19.98 6.49 -3.73
C ALA A 415 -19.00 7.35 -2.93
N ASN A 416 -19.45 8.51 -2.44
CA ASN A 416 -18.67 9.43 -1.62
C ASN A 416 -18.96 9.20 -0.13
N MET A 417 -17.97 8.76 0.66
CA MET A 417 -18.09 8.44 2.08
C MET A 417 -18.63 9.59 2.94
N LYS A 418 -18.47 10.84 2.51
CA LYS A 418 -19.00 12.03 3.16
C LYS A 418 -20.46 12.35 2.81
N LYS A 419 -21.04 11.65 1.82
CA LYS A 419 -22.36 11.94 1.28
C LYS A 419 -23.28 10.70 1.39
N PRO A 420 -24.02 10.54 2.49
CA PRO A 420 -25.00 9.47 2.63
C PRO A 420 -26.00 9.42 1.46
N GLY A 421 -26.33 8.22 1.00
CA GLY A 421 -27.17 7.99 -0.16
C GLY A 421 -26.43 8.03 -1.50
N SER A 422 -25.17 8.48 -1.55
CA SER A 422 -24.36 8.34 -2.77
C SER A 422 -24.03 6.87 -3.04
N PHE A 423 -23.97 6.49 -4.32
CA PHE A 423 -23.75 5.11 -4.71
C PHE A 423 -22.93 5.03 -6.00
N ASN A 424 -22.37 3.86 -6.24
CA ASN A 424 -21.92 3.43 -7.56
C ASN A 424 -22.37 1.99 -7.83
N ILE A 425 -22.54 1.65 -9.08
CA ILE A 425 -22.65 0.28 -9.57
C ILE A 425 -21.56 0.06 -10.61
N PHE A 426 -21.12 -1.18 -10.75
CA PHE A 426 -20.09 -1.49 -11.71
C PHE A 426 -20.25 -2.88 -12.31
N VAL A 427 -19.66 -3.05 -13.48
CA VAL A 427 -19.39 -4.34 -14.09
C VAL A 427 -17.91 -4.39 -14.40
N ASP A 428 -17.26 -5.49 -14.06
CA ASP A 428 -15.85 -5.73 -14.39
C ASP A 428 -15.66 -7.12 -15.02
N TYR A 429 -14.58 -7.23 -15.78
CA TYR A 429 -14.09 -8.46 -16.34
C TYR A 429 -12.61 -8.63 -15.95
N VAL A 430 -12.25 -9.83 -15.61
CA VAL A 430 -10.87 -10.25 -15.32
C VAL A 430 -10.52 -11.41 -16.23
N ASP A 431 -9.37 -11.32 -16.85
CA ASP A 431 -8.71 -12.40 -17.56
C ASP A 431 -7.28 -12.52 -17.00
N ALA A 432 -6.99 -13.65 -16.42
CA ALA A 432 -5.75 -13.89 -15.69
C ALA A 432 -5.19 -15.28 -16.00
N GLU A 433 -4.12 -15.35 -16.73
CA GLU A 433 -3.43 -16.60 -17.04
C GLU A 433 -2.78 -17.22 -15.81
N PRO A 434 -2.51 -18.54 -15.82
CA PRO A 434 -1.76 -19.19 -14.75
C PRO A 434 -0.39 -18.56 -14.57
N GLY A 435 -0.13 -18.00 -13.39
CA GLY A 435 1.15 -17.33 -13.09
C GLY A 435 1.17 -15.83 -13.33
N SER A 436 0.09 -15.24 -13.81
CA SER A 436 0.01 -13.80 -14.04
C SER A 436 -0.29 -12.98 -12.78
N TYR A 437 -0.85 -13.61 -11.74
CA TYR A 437 -1.18 -12.96 -10.46
C TYR A 437 -0.41 -13.60 -9.31
N LEU A 438 0.36 -12.79 -8.58
CA LEU A 438 1.28 -13.24 -7.53
C LEU A 438 0.78 -12.95 -6.10
N GLY A 439 -0.33 -12.24 -5.94
CA GLY A 439 -0.90 -11.85 -4.65
C GLY A 439 -0.90 -10.35 -4.40
N GLY A 440 -1.54 -9.92 -3.31
CA GLY A 440 -1.55 -8.53 -2.85
C GLY A 440 -2.59 -7.62 -3.51
N SER A 441 -3.66 -8.16 -4.08
CA SER A 441 -4.74 -7.33 -4.66
C SER A 441 -5.54 -6.57 -3.60
N GLY A 442 -5.82 -5.31 -3.89
CA GLY A 442 -6.78 -4.48 -3.15
C GLY A 442 -8.24 -4.62 -3.59
N ALA A 443 -8.52 -5.41 -4.64
CA ALA A 443 -9.85 -5.58 -5.22
C ALA A 443 -10.82 -6.33 -4.29
N LEU A 444 -12.11 -6.23 -4.61
CA LEU A 444 -13.14 -7.03 -3.92
C LEU A 444 -13.05 -8.52 -4.27
N ARG A 445 -12.44 -8.91 -5.39
CA ARG A 445 -12.21 -10.30 -5.77
C ARG A 445 -11.21 -10.97 -4.85
N THR A 446 -11.34 -12.27 -4.62
CA THR A 446 -10.34 -13.09 -3.91
C THR A 446 -9.28 -13.60 -4.88
N GLY A 447 -8.14 -14.08 -4.37
CA GLY A 447 -7.04 -14.57 -5.21
C GLY A 447 -7.41 -15.73 -6.15
N LYS A 448 -8.43 -16.56 -5.79
CA LYS A 448 -8.99 -17.61 -6.64
C LYS A 448 -9.53 -17.04 -7.96
N TYR A 449 -10.07 -15.82 -7.94
CA TYR A 449 -10.66 -15.13 -9.09
C TYR A 449 -9.75 -14.05 -9.69
N LEU A 450 -8.44 -14.17 -9.48
CA LEU A 450 -7.40 -13.29 -10.01
C LEU A 450 -6.21 -14.06 -10.61
N ASN A 451 -6.23 -15.40 -10.62
CA ASN A 451 -5.17 -16.23 -11.18
C ASN A 451 -5.76 -17.48 -11.82
N ASN A 452 -5.30 -17.82 -13.01
CA ASN A 452 -5.84 -18.94 -13.81
C ASN A 452 -7.35 -18.87 -13.93
N THR A 453 -7.89 -17.74 -14.35
CA THR A 453 -9.34 -17.53 -14.43
C THR A 453 -9.72 -16.47 -15.43
N GLU A 454 -10.89 -16.64 -16.00
CA GLU A 454 -11.63 -15.54 -16.63
C GLU A 454 -13.02 -15.49 -16.01
N SER A 455 -13.52 -14.27 -15.77
CA SER A 455 -14.83 -14.09 -15.15
C SER A 455 -15.33 -12.67 -15.28
N TRP A 456 -16.64 -12.54 -15.41
CA TRP A 456 -17.36 -11.29 -15.20
C TRP A 456 -17.71 -11.11 -13.73
N ALA A 457 -17.91 -9.87 -13.31
CA ALA A 457 -18.57 -9.56 -12.05
C ALA A 457 -19.42 -8.31 -12.19
N ALA A 458 -20.48 -8.25 -11.37
CA ALA A 458 -21.25 -7.04 -11.13
C ALA A 458 -21.21 -6.71 -9.65
N GLY A 459 -21.16 -5.43 -9.34
CA GLY A 459 -21.10 -5.00 -7.96
C GLY A 459 -21.69 -3.61 -7.74
N PHE A 460 -21.75 -3.26 -6.46
CA PHE A 460 -22.29 -1.97 -6.02
C PHE A 460 -21.53 -1.45 -4.79
N GLY A 461 -21.62 -0.15 -4.59
CA GLY A 461 -21.25 0.52 -3.36
C GLY A 461 -22.28 1.56 -3.01
N VAL A 462 -22.74 1.63 -1.77
CA VAL A 462 -23.68 2.65 -1.28
C VAL A 462 -23.21 3.18 0.08
N VAL A 463 -23.18 4.48 0.23
CA VAL A 463 -22.88 5.15 1.50
C VAL A 463 -24.16 5.22 2.31
N VAL A 464 -24.31 4.33 3.28
CA VAL A 464 -25.53 4.20 4.11
C VAL A 464 -25.63 5.23 5.22
N ALA A 465 -24.48 5.70 5.69
CA ALA A 465 -24.32 6.81 6.63
C ALA A 465 -22.99 7.52 6.35
N GLU A 466 -22.76 8.70 6.91
CA GLU A 466 -21.46 9.37 6.80
C GLU A 466 -20.34 8.44 7.28
N ASN A 467 -19.32 8.23 6.44
CA ASN A 467 -18.19 7.34 6.68
C ASN A 467 -18.55 5.84 6.79
N VAL A 468 -19.76 5.43 6.39
CA VAL A 468 -20.20 4.03 6.39
C VAL A 468 -20.64 3.61 5.00
N LYS A 469 -19.92 2.67 4.40
CA LYS A 469 -20.16 2.15 3.04
C LYS A 469 -20.52 0.67 3.09
N LEU A 470 -21.65 0.31 2.50
CA LEU A 470 -21.99 -1.06 2.13
C LEU A 470 -21.59 -1.27 0.68
N GLU A 471 -20.86 -2.34 0.41
CA GLU A 471 -20.46 -2.71 -0.94
C GLU A 471 -20.51 -4.21 -1.14
N GLY A 472 -20.73 -4.62 -2.37
CA GLY A 472 -20.78 -6.03 -2.71
C GLY A 472 -20.43 -6.28 -4.16
N LEU A 473 -20.11 -7.54 -4.44
CA LEU A 473 -19.76 -8.05 -5.76
C LEU A 473 -20.25 -9.49 -5.88
N ARG A 474 -20.71 -9.87 -7.08
CA ARG A 474 -20.90 -11.25 -7.47
C ARG A 474 -20.25 -11.50 -8.82
N THR A 475 -19.45 -12.58 -8.90
CA THR A 475 -18.92 -13.08 -10.18
C THR A 475 -19.98 -13.92 -10.90
N PHE A 476 -19.82 -14.09 -12.19
CA PHE A 476 -20.61 -14.96 -13.03
C PHE A 476 -19.79 -15.38 -14.25
N SER A 477 -20.13 -16.54 -14.81
CA SER A 477 -19.37 -17.14 -15.90
C SER A 477 -17.88 -17.23 -15.55
N ALA A 478 -17.60 -17.69 -14.34
CA ALA A 478 -16.23 -17.88 -13.87
C ALA A 478 -15.74 -19.27 -14.34
N GLU A 479 -14.60 -19.26 -15.03
CA GLU A 479 -13.94 -20.49 -15.49
C GLU A 479 -12.44 -20.35 -15.38
N THR A 480 -11.75 -21.47 -15.32
CA THR A 480 -10.29 -21.52 -15.42
C THR A 480 -9.86 -21.41 -16.88
N LYS A 481 -8.61 -21.06 -17.15
CA LYS A 481 -8.09 -20.92 -18.52
C LYS A 481 -8.05 -22.24 -19.32
N ASP A 482 -8.21 -23.37 -18.67
CA ASP A 482 -8.39 -24.69 -19.28
C ASP A 482 -9.87 -25.10 -19.44
N GLY A 483 -10.80 -24.20 -19.13
CA GLY A 483 -12.24 -24.33 -19.37
C GLY A 483 -12.99 -25.11 -18.29
N ALA A 484 -12.45 -25.25 -17.09
CA ALA A 484 -13.19 -25.81 -15.97
C ALA A 484 -14.05 -24.73 -15.29
N ASP A 485 -15.31 -25.03 -15.04
CA ASP A 485 -16.22 -24.13 -14.32
C ASP A 485 -15.69 -23.84 -12.90
N LEU A 486 -15.76 -22.59 -12.50
CA LEU A 486 -15.53 -22.13 -11.12
C LEU A 486 -16.86 -21.69 -10.51
N ASP A 487 -17.05 -21.98 -9.22
CA ASP A 487 -18.19 -21.46 -8.48
C ASP A 487 -18.16 -19.93 -8.43
N ASP A 488 -19.34 -19.32 -8.42
CA ASP A 488 -19.46 -17.88 -8.36
C ASP A 488 -19.03 -17.33 -6.97
N LEU A 489 -18.18 -16.31 -6.98
CA LEU A 489 -17.89 -15.55 -5.77
C LEU A 489 -19.04 -14.59 -5.46
N THR A 490 -19.55 -14.62 -4.24
CA THR A 490 -20.38 -13.54 -3.69
C THR A 490 -19.69 -12.93 -2.48
N LYS A 491 -19.55 -11.62 -2.48
CA LYS A 491 -18.90 -10.89 -1.39
C LYS A 491 -19.69 -9.65 -1.04
N VAL A 492 -19.99 -9.47 0.23
CA VAL A 492 -20.64 -8.27 0.76
C VAL A 492 -19.88 -7.79 1.97
N GLN A 493 -19.61 -6.49 2.04
CA GLN A 493 -18.90 -5.91 3.18
C GLN A 493 -19.47 -4.55 3.59
N LEU A 494 -19.46 -4.32 4.89
CA LEU A 494 -19.74 -3.03 5.50
C LEU A 494 -18.43 -2.46 6.04
N THR A 495 -18.06 -1.28 5.56
CA THR A 495 -16.83 -0.59 5.99
C THR A 495 -17.19 0.72 6.67
N TYR A 496 -16.66 0.92 7.87
CA TYR A 496 -16.70 2.18 8.61
C TYR A 496 -15.31 2.82 8.61
N LYS A 497 -15.24 4.16 8.36
CA LYS A 497 -13.99 4.95 8.45
C LYS A 497 -14.14 6.06 9.49
N PHE A 498 -13.07 6.38 10.21
CA PHE A 498 -13.02 7.45 11.21
C PHE A 498 -11.67 8.16 11.25
#